data_896019090ff076c31eeb79d89eddfac1
#
_entry.id   896019090ff076c31eeb79d89eddfac1
#
_cell.length_a   1.000
_cell.length_b   1.000
_cell.length_c   1.000
_cell.angle_alpha   90.00
_cell.angle_beta   90.00
_cell.angle_gamma   90.00
#
_symmetry.space_group_name_H-M   'P 1'
#
loop_
_entity.id
_entity.type
_entity.pdbx_description
1 polymer ?
#
loop_
_entity_poly.entity_id
_entity_poly.type
_entity_poly.pdbx_seq_one_letter_code
_entity_poly.pdbx_strand_id
1 'polypeptide(L)'
;MAYQAFASYYDRLIGNEVDYRARARYFDALIRRYADTPEQNLLLDLACGTGSLSVELSAIGYDVIGVDASAEMLAEAAAKGRGKILFLCQAFDTLDLYGTVGAVVCALDSLNHITDTAALEAAFARVALFTAPGGVFVFDVNTPYKHREILADNTFVYDLGDLFCVWQNTTDASLQTEIALDFFLRSGACYTRESERFCERAYTHETLAKLLDQAGFDLCAVCEGDTFDPPGETAQRAVYIAKRRCGRAAAVN
;
A
#
# COMPACT_ATOMS: atom_id res chain seq x y z
N MET A 1 -7.39 -12.81 -10.91
CA MET A 1 -7.06 -11.99 -9.73
C MET A 1 -5.62 -12.31 -9.39
N ALA A 2 -4.80 -11.29 -9.17
CA ALA A 2 -3.42 -11.45 -8.71
C ALA A 2 -3.42 -11.96 -7.26
N TYR A 3 -2.35 -12.63 -6.84
CA TYR A 3 -2.08 -13.11 -5.48
C TYR A 3 -2.76 -14.40 -5.00
N GLN A 4 -3.31 -15.26 -5.87
CA GLN A 4 -3.92 -16.52 -5.42
C GLN A 4 -2.87 -17.52 -4.88
N ALA A 5 -1.79 -17.73 -5.60
CA ALA A 5 -0.69 -18.58 -5.14
C ALA A 5 0.30 -17.82 -4.23
N PHE A 6 0.45 -16.51 -4.46
CA PHE A 6 1.44 -15.68 -3.83
C PHE A 6 1.14 -15.40 -2.33
N ALA A 7 -0.14 -15.34 -1.92
CA ALA A 7 -0.51 -15.01 -0.54
C ALA A 7 0.19 -15.89 0.50
N SER A 8 0.29 -17.19 0.24
CA SER A 8 0.95 -18.15 1.15
C SER A 8 2.48 -18.03 1.22
N TYR A 9 3.09 -17.39 0.21
CA TYR A 9 4.55 -17.20 0.13
C TYR A 9 4.98 -15.75 0.35
N TYR A 10 4.03 -14.82 0.32
CA TYR A 10 4.29 -13.38 0.43
C TYR A 10 5.13 -13.02 1.65
N ASP A 11 4.70 -13.46 2.82
CA ASP A 11 5.43 -13.19 4.06
C ASP A 11 6.83 -13.81 4.11
N ARG A 12 7.03 -14.93 3.40
CA ARG A 12 8.34 -15.59 3.33
C ARG A 12 9.31 -14.85 2.39
N LEU A 13 8.78 -14.23 1.33
CA LEU A 13 9.58 -13.44 0.38
C LEU A 13 9.84 -12.04 0.90
N ILE A 14 8.80 -11.35 1.36
CA ILE A 14 8.83 -9.93 1.71
C ILE A 14 9.09 -9.71 3.21
N GLY A 15 8.65 -10.63 4.06
CA GLY A 15 8.69 -10.46 5.52
C GLY A 15 10.09 -10.38 6.13
N ASN A 16 11.12 -10.87 5.42
CA ASN A 16 12.52 -10.71 5.84
C ASN A 16 13.12 -9.35 5.42
N GLU A 17 12.49 -8.65 4.47
CA GLU A 17 12.97 -7.36 3.95
C GLU A 17 12.24 -6.17 4.59
N VAL A 18 11.08 -6.39 5.23
CA VAL A 18 10.23 -5.34 5.79
C VAL A 18 10.13 -5.46 7.31
N ASP A 19 10.65 -4.46 8.03
CA ASP A 19 10.37 -4.29 9.46
C ASP A 19 9.00 -3.61 9.65
N TYR A 20 7.92 -4.40 9.68
CA TYR A 20 6.55 -3.91 9.88
C TYR A 20 6.38 -3.12 11.17
N ARG A 21 7.11 -3.47 12.23
CA ARG A 21 7.06 -2.76 13.51
C ARG A 21 7.68 -1.37 13.41
N ALA A 22 8.83 -1.24 12.76
CA ALA A 22 9.44 0.06 12.50
C ALA A 22 8.55 0.91 11.58
N ARG A 23 7.98 0.29 10.54
CA ARG A 23 7.07 0.96 9.61
C ARG A 23 5.78 1.45 10.27
N ALA A 24 5.16 0.66 11.15
CA ALA A 24 3.99 1.09 11.92
C ALA A 24 4.30 2.32 12.80
N ARG A 25 5.46 2.35 13.44
CA ARG A 25 5.91 3.51 14.24
C ARG A 25 6.19 4.73 13.37
N TYR A 26 6.75 4.53 12.18
CA TYR A 26 6.99 5.61 11.23
C TYR A 26 5.66 6.22 10.76
N PHE A 27 4.67 5.42 10.39
CA PHE A 27 3.35 5.92 10.02
C PHE A 27 2.63 6.58 11.20
N ASP A 28 2.71 6.04 12.41
CA ASP A 28 2.19 6.70 13.61
C ASP A 28 2.80 8.10 13.82
N ALA A 29 4.12 8.24 13.65
CA ALA A 29 4.78 9.52 13.77
C ALA A 29 4.31 10.54 12.71
N LEU A 30 4.07 10.09 11.46
CA LEU A 30 3.51 10.93 10.39
C LEU A 30 2.07 11.33 10.68
N ILE A 31 1.23 10.38 11.10
CA ILE A 31 -0.18 10.63 11.44
C ILE A 31 -0.24 11.67 12.57
N ARG A 32 0.49 11.46 13.67
CA ARG A 32 0.53 12.41 14.81
C ARG A 32 1.04 13.79 14.45
N ARG A 33 1.94 13.87 13.47
CA ARG A 33 2.51 15.16 13.05
C ARG A 33 1.57 15.96 12.17
N TYR A 34 0.74 15.33 11.37
CA TYR A 34 -0.01 16.00 10.30
C TYR A 34 -1.54 15.98 10.47
N ALA A 35 -2.12 15.03 11.23
CA ALA A 35 -3.55 15.01 11.50
C ALA A 35 -3.94 16.16 12.47
N ASP A 36 -5.12 16.74 12.25
CA ASP A 36 -5.65 17.78 13.14
C ASP A 36 -6.22 17.18 14.44
N THR A 37 -6.61 15.89 14.39
CA THR A 37 -7.15 15.13 15.54
C THR A 37 -6.40 13.82 15.69
N PRO A 38 -5.10 13.86 16.10
CA PRO A 38 -4.26 12.64 16.17
C PRO A 38 -4.70 11.66 17.26
N GLU A 39 -5.60 12.07 18.17
CA GLU A 39 -6.21 11.21 19.18
C GLU A 39 -7.32 10.31 18.61
N GLN A 40 -7.79 10.58 17.40
CA GLN A 40 -8.76 9.72 16.71
C GLN A 40 -8.05 8.46 16.24
N ASN A 41 -8.28 7.33 16.94
CA ASN A 41 -7.52 6.10 16.77
C ASN A 41 -8.09 5.13 15.72
N LEU A 42 -9.25 5.43 15.11
CA LEU A 42 -9.79 4.61 14.02
C LEU A 42 -8.98 4.83 12.74
N LEU A 43 -8.38 3.75 12.22
CA LEU A 43 -7.47 3.75 11.11
C LEU A 43 -7.87 2.71 10.05
N LEU A 44 -7.83 3.11 8.78
CA LEU A 44 -7.96 2.22 7.65
C LEU A 44 -6.56 1.82 7.15
N ASP A 45 -6.27 0.52 7.13
CA ASP A 45 -5.12 -0.07 6.41
C ASP A 45 -5.64 -0.57 5.05
N LEU A 46 -5.42 0.23 4.02
CA LEU A 46 -5.94 0.03 2.66
C LEU A 46 -4.94 -0.76 1.83
N ALA A 47 -5.39 -1.84 1.20
CA ALA A 47 -4.57 -2.90 0.60
C ALA A 47 -3.65 -3.54 1.66
N CYS A 48 -4.27 -4.02 2.74
CA CYS A 48 -3.56 -4.52 3.92
C CYS A 48 -2.83 -5.86 3.68
N GLY A 49 -3.07 -6.53 2.55
CA GLY A 49 -2.47 -7.82 2.20
C GLY A 49 -2.69 -8.86 3.29
N THR A 50 -1.62 -9.50 3.75
CA THR A 50 -1.64 -10.50 4.82
C THR A 50 -1.79 -9.91 6.23
N GLY A 51 -2.05 -8.59 6.35
CA GLY A 51 -2.35 -7.93 7.61
C GLY A 51 -1.17 -7.72 8.55
N SER A 52 0.07 -7.92 8.10
CA SER A 52 1.25 -7.79 8.97
C SER A 52 1.40 -6.36 9.51
N LEU A 53 1.18 -5.34 8.67
CA LEU A 53 1.18 -3.94 9.11
C LEU A 53 -0.03 -3.64 10.00
N SER A 54 -1.23 -4.13 9.66
CA SER A 54 -2.46 -3.96 10.45
C SER A 54 -2.27 -4.42 11.90
N VAL A 55 -1.60 -5.58 12.10
CA VAL A 55 -1.32 -6.13 13.43
C VAL A 55 -0.40 -5.21 14.24
N GLU A 56 0.66 -4.68 13.62
CA GLU A 56 1.60 -3.77 14.30
C GLU A 56 0.96 -2.40 14.61
N LEU A 57 0.10 -1.87 13.70
CA LEU A 57 -0.68 -0.65 13.96
C LEU A 57 -1.67 -0.85 15.11
N SER A 58 -2.36 -2.00 15.15
CA SER A 58 -3.24 -2.34 16.28
C SER A 58 -2.47 -2.49 17.58
N ALA A 59 -1.26 -3.05 17.55
CA ALA A 59 -0.41 -3.22 18.75
C ALA A 59 0.05 -1.89 19.37
N ILE A 60 0.15 -0.81 18.58
CA ILE A 60 0.49 0.53 19.09
C ILE A 60 -0.74 1.38 19.43
N GLY A 61 -1.97 0.83 19.34
CA GLY A 61 -3.19 1.42 19.90
C GLY A 61 -4.21 1.92 18.88
N TYR A 62 -4.03 1.66 17.59
CA TYR A 62 -5.06 1.96 16.61
C TYR A 62 -6.18 0.90 16.62
N ASP A 63 -7.41 1.37 16.41
CA ASP A 63 -8.55 0.52 16.03
C ASP A 63 -8.52 0.39 14.50
N VAL A 64 -8.06 -0.77 14.01
CA VAL A 64 -7.71 -0.95 12.61
C VAL A 64 -8.84 -1.64 11.85
N ILE A 65 -9.19 -1.08 10.70
CA ILE A 65 -9.96 -1.75 9.65
C ILE A 65 -8.97 -2.06 8.52
N GLY A 66 -8.77 -3.35 8.23
CA GLY A 66 -7.96 -3.79 7.09
C GLY A 66 -8.85 -4.04 5.86
N VAL A 67 -8.46 -3.50 4.72
CA VAL A 67 -9.17 -3.72 3.44
C VAL A 67 -8.20 -4.25 2.41
N ASP A 68 -8.58 -5.33 1.72
CA ASP A 68 -7.84 -5.86 0.57
C ASP A 68 -8.80 -6.47 -0.44
N ALA A 69 -8.42 -6.51 -1.71
CA ALA A 69 -9.22 -7.10 -2.78
C ALA A 69 -9.07 -8.64 -2.86
N SER A 70 -8.00 -9.21 -2.28
CA SER A 70 -7.71 -10.64 -2.29
C SER A 70 -8.27 -11.31 -1.04
N ALA A 71 -9.22 -12.23 -1.23
CA ALA A 71 -9.75 -13.06 -0.16
C ALA A 71 -8.68 -13.99 0.43
N GLU A 72 -7.72 -14.42 -0.37
CA GLU A 72 -6.60 -15.26 0.03
C GLU A 72 -5.65 -14.50 0.97
N MET A 73 -5.31 -13.24 0.64
CA MET A 73 -4.54 -12.37 1.53
C MET A 73 -5.27 -12.14 2.86
N LEU A 74 -6.59 -11.89 2.79
CA LEU A 74 -7.40 -11.67 3.99
C LEU A 74 -7.57 -12.91 4.86
N ALA A 75 -7.49 -14.11 4.29
CA ALA A 75 -7.48 -15.34 5.10
C ALA A 75 -6.24 -15.41 6.01
N GLU A 76 -5.06 -15.04 5.49
CA GLU A 76 -3.83 -14.92 6.26
C GLU A 76 -3.92 -13.79 7.30
N ALA A 77 -4.46 -12.63 6.88
CA ALA A 77 -4.66 -11.47 7.75
C ALA A 77 -5.58 -11.81 8.94
N ALA A 78 -6.68 -12.50 8.71
CA ALA A 78 -7.62 -12.91 9.75
C ALA A 78 -6.96 -13.85 10.77
N ALA A 79 -6.12 -14.78 10.32
CA ALA A 79 -5.35 -15.66 11.18
C ALA A 79 -4.39 -14.89 12.09
N LYS A 80 -3.69 -13.87 11.56
CA LYS A 80 -2.78 -12.99 12.32
C LYS A 80 -3.53 -12.05 13.27
N GLY A 81 -4.66 -11.48 12.82
CA GLY A 81 -5.47 -10.51 13.57
C GLY A 81 -6.20 -11.11 14.77
N ARG A 82 -6.35 -12.44 14.82
CA ARG A 82 -6.96 -13.20 15.96
C ARG A 82 -8.31 -12.63 16.41
N GLY A 83 -9.13 -12.16 15.47
CA GLY A 83 -10.45 -11.57 15.75
C GLY A 83 -10.43 -10.17 16.38
N LYS A 84 -9.29 -9.50 16.46
CA LYS A 84 -9.16 -8.15 17.02
C LYS A 84 -9.22 -7.05 15.95
N ILE A 85 -9.06 -7.40 14.68
CA ILE A 85 -9.04 -6.48 13.55
C ILE A 85 -10.18 -6.88 12.62
N LEU A 86 -10.94 -5.89 12.16
CA LEU A 86 -11.95 -6.09 11.13
C LEU A 86 -11.28 -6.09 9.76
N PHE A 87 -11.44 -7.18 9.01
CA PHE A 87 -10.96 -7.27 7.63
C PHE A 87 -12.13 -7.33 6.66
N LEU A 88 -12.08 -6.52 5.58
CA LEU A 88 -13.12 -6.41 4.56
C LEU A 88 -12.54 -6.68 3.18
N CYS A 89 -13.20 -7.54 2.40
CA CYS A 89 -12.80 -7.84 1.03
C CYS A 89 -13.42 -6.82 0.07
N GLN A 90 -12.65 -5.77 -0.28
CA GLN A 90 -13.08 -4.69 -1.16
C GLN A 90 -11.90 -4.20 -1.99
N ALA A 91 -12.16 -3.74 -3.22
CA ALA A 91 -11.16 -3.07 -4.06
C ALA A 91 -11.12 -1.56 -3.78
N PHE A 92 -10.08 -0.87 -4.26
CA PHE A 92 -9.89 0.58 -4.06
C PHE A 92 -11.08 1.41 -4.53
N ASP A 93 -11.65 1.08 -5.69
CA ASP A 93 -12.74 1.81 -6.35
C ASP A 93 -14.13 1.50 -5.75
N THR A 94 -14.22 0.38 -5.03
CA THR A 94 -15.45 -0.06 -4.36
C THR A 94 -15.39 0.07 -2.84
N LEU A 95 -14.37 0.74 -2.31
CA LEU A 95 -14.23 1.00 -0.87
C LEU A 95 -15.51 1.61 -0.31
N ASP A 96 -16.10 0.97 0.69
CA ASP A 96 -17.33 1.40 1.36
C ASP A 96 -17.26 1.09 2.86
N LEU A 97 -17.34 2.13 3.68
CA LEU A 97 -17.29 2.04 5.14
C LEU A 97 -18.55 2.68 5.74
N TYR A 98 -18.92 2.28 6.95
CA TYR A 98 -20.07 2.85 7.64
C TYR A 98 -19.86 4.31 8.14
N GLY A 99 -18.61 4.79 8.12
CA GLY A 99 -18.27 6.12 8.59
C GLY A 99 -16.85 6.49 8.20
N THR A 100 -16.38 7.63 8.71
CA THR A 100 -15.05 8.13 8.42
C THR A 100 -14.03 7.67 9.45
N VAL A 101 -12.77 7.54 9.01
CA VAL A 101 -11.60 7.20 9.84
C VAL A 101 -10.72 8.44 10.04
N GLY A 102 -9.94 8.47 11.12
CA GLY A 102 -8.99 9.56 11.40
C GLY A 102 -7.75 9.51 10.53
N ALA A 103 -7.34 8.31 10.11
CA ALA A 103 -6.21 8.12 9.22
C ALA A 103 -6.45 6.96 8.26
N VAL A 104 -5.89 7.08 7.06
CA VAL A 104 -5.78 6.01 6.07
C VAL A 104 -4.31 5.78 5.79
N VAL A 105 -3.85 4.54 5.85
CA VAL A 105 -2.53 4.14 5.38
C VAL A 105 -2.69 3.20 4.18
N CYS A 106 -1.78 3.32 3.20
CA CYS A 106 -1.68 2.39 2.08
C CYS A 106 -0.20 2.15 1.81
N ALA A 107 0.31 1.02 2.24
CA ALA A 107 1.73 0.74 2.32
C ALA A 107 2.21 -0.24 1.25
N LEU A 108 3.55 -0.31 1.09
CA LEU A 108 4.24 -1.26 0.21
C LEU A 108 3.78 -1.18 -1.24
N ASP A 109 3.85 0.06 -1.79
CA ASP A 109 3.61 0.34 -3.22
C ASP A 109 2.25 -0.16 -3.77
N SER A 110 1.29 -0.45 -2.89
CA SER A 110 -0.01 -1.01 -3.29
C SER A 110 -0.74 -0.15 -4.32
N LEU A 111 -0.57 1.18 -4.30
CA LEU A 111 -1.15 2.07 -5.32
C LEU A 111 -0.53 1.91 -6.71
N ASN A 112 0.69 1.39 -6.82
CA ASN A 112 1.31 1.12 -8.13
C ASN A 112 0.59 -0.01 -8.89
N HIS A 113 -0.15 -0.88 -8.20
CA HIS A 113 -0.98 -1.91 -8.84
C HIS A 113 -2.20 -1.33 -9.59
N ILE A 114 -2.57 -0.08 -9.33
CA ILE A 114 -3.58 0.62 -10.10
C ILE A 114 -2.89 1.22 -11.33
N THR A 115 -2.95 0.54 -12.47
CA THR A 115 -2.23 0.96 -13.69
C THR A 115 -2.97 1.99 -14.54
N ASP A 116 -4.28 2.16 -14.32
CA ASP A 116 -5.10 3.16 -14.98
C ASP A 116 -5.26 4.43 -14.13
N THR A 117 -4.98 5.60 -14.72
CA THR A 117 -5.05 6.89 -14.01
C THR A 117 -6.48 7.26 -13.58
N ALA A 118 -7.49 6.89 -14.37
CA ALA A 118 -8.89 7.15 -13.98
C ALA A 118 -9.33 6.27 -12.80
N ALA A 119 -8.85 5.02 -12.73
CA ALA A 119 -9.06 4.14 -11.59
C ALA A 119 -8.35 4.68 -10.33
N LEU A 120 -7.14 5.25 -10.47
CA LEU A 120 -6.43 5.87 -9.35
C LEU A 120 -7.15 7.14 -8.85
N GLU A 121 -7.71 7.96 -9.77
CA GLU A 121 -8.56 9.11 -9.41
C GLU A 121 -9.80 8.65 -8.61
N ALA A 122 -10.49 7.61 -9.08
CA ALA A 122 -11.63 7.03 -8.38
C ALA A 122 -11.24 6.50 -6.99
N ALA A 123 -10.10 5.81 -6.87
CA ALA A 123 -9.58 5.34 -5.59
C ALA A 123 -9.33 6.50 -4.60
N PHE A 124 -8.69 7.58 -5.05
CA PHE A 124 -8.45 8.76 -4.19
C PHE A 124 -9.76 9.45 -3.77
N ALA A 125 -10.75 9.51 -4.66
CA ALA A 125 -12.08 10.04 -4.32
C ALA A 125 -12.78 9.17 -3.25
N ARG A 126 -12.64 7.83 -3.32
CA ARG A 126 -13.18 6.92 -2.28
C ARG A 126 -12.45 7.09 -0.95
N VAL A 127 -11.12 7.17 -0.96
CA VAL A 127 -10.34 7.45 0.25
C VAL A 127 -10.76 8.78 0.88
N ALA A 128 -10.95 9.83 0.07
CA ALA A 128 -11.40 11.13 0.55
C ALA A 128 -12.79 11.10 1.19
N LEU A 129 -13.70 10.27 0.65
CA LEU A 129 -15.05 10.10 1.19
C LEU A 129 -15.03 9.55 2.62
N PHE A 130 -14.12 8.61 2.89
CA PHE A 130 -14.02 7.91 4.17
C PHE A 130 -12.93 8.46 5.10
N THR A 131 -12.18 9.48 4.70
CA THR A 131 -11.26 10.19 5.60
C THR A 131 -11.98 11.36 6.25
N ALA A 132 -11.96 11.44 7.58
CA ALA A 132 -12.56 12.55 8.34
C ALA A 132 -11.90 13.88 7.95
N PRO A 133 -12.62 15.01 7.97
CA PRO A 133 -12.03 16.33 7.82
C PRO A 133 -10.88 16.54 8.81
N GLY A 134 -9.70 16.98 8.33
CA GLY A 134 -8.49 17.08 9.13
C GLY A 134 -7.73 15.76 9.36
N GLY A 135 -8.32 14.62 8.97
CA GLY A 135 -7.65 13.32 8.95
C GLY A 135 -6.62 13.24 7.83
N VAL A 136 -5.76 12.23 7.87
CA VAL A 136 -4.65 12.10 6.93
C VAL A 136 -4.71 10.81 6.12
N PHE A 137 -4.25 10.91 4.88
CA PHE A 137 -3.93 9.79 4.01
C PHE A 137 -2.41 9.70 3.85
N VAL A 138 -1.82 8.61 4.31
CA VAL A 138 -0.38 8.33 4.21
C VAL A 138 -0.20 7.10 3.33
N PHE A 139 0.54 7.24 2.25
CA PHE A 139 0.80 6.12 1.35
C PHE A 139 2.20 6.19 0.79
N ASP A 140 2.75 5.04 0.41
CA ASP A 140 4.01 4.99 -0.31
C ASP A 140 3.83 4.43 -1.74
N VAL A 141 4.74 4.84 -2.60
CA VAL A 141 4.81 4.37 -3.99
C VAL A 141 6.24 4.10 -4.42
N ASN A 142 6.41 3.14 -5.31
CA ASN A 142 7.62 3.00 -6.10
C ASN A 142 7.71 4.17 -7.08
N THR A 143 8.89 4.81 -7.12
CA THR A 143 9.10 6.00 -7.95
C THR A 143 9.32 5.67 -9.43
N PRO A 144 9.20 6.67 -10.33
CA PRO A 144 9.63 6.53 -11.71
C PRO A 144 11.11 6.10 -11.86
N TYR A 145 11.98 6.53 -10.95
CA TYR A 145 13.37 6.11 -10.92
C TYR A 145 13.47 4.59 -10.70
N LYS A 146 12.77 4.06 -9.67
CA LYS A 146 12.80 2.63 -9.37
C LYS A 146 12.31 1.78 -10.55
N HIS A 147 11.21 2.18 -11.20
CA HIS A 147 10.68 1.46 -12.36
C HIS A 147 11.64 1.46 -13.54
N ARG A 148 12.32 2.59 -13.80
CA ARG A 148 13.20 2.78 -14.95
C ARG A 148 14.59 2.18 -14.76
N GLU A 149 15.18 2.35 -13.57
CA GLU A 149 16.60 2.04 -13.34
C GLU A 149 16.81 0.75 -12.54
N ILE A 150 15.85 0.35 -11.72
CA ILE A 150 16.00 -0.80 -10.82
C ILE A 150 15.16 -1.99 -11.27
N LEU A 151 13.88 -1.78 -11.54
CA LEU A 151 12.99 -2.84 -11.99
C LEU A 151 13.21 -3.13 -13.48
N ALA A 152 13.02 -2.15 -14.34
CA ALA A 152 13.19 -2.20 -15.80
C ALA A 152 13.02 -3.62 -16.39
N ASP A 153 14.01 -4.09 -17.17
CA ASP A 153 14.06 -5.46 -17.74
C ASP A 153 14.93 -6.38 -16.87
N ASN A 154 14.86 -6.24 -15.54
CA ASN A 154 15.71 -6.93 -14.59
C ASN A 154 15.06 -8.24 -14.09
N THR A 155 15.90 -9.14 -13.59
CA THR A 155 15.48 -10.42 -13.01
C THR A 155 16.10 -10.56 -11.62
N PHE A 156 15.24 -10.81 -10.63
CA PHE A 156 15.66 -11.09 -9.25
C PHE A 156 15.43 -12.57 -8.94
N VAL A 157 16.30 -13.14 -8.13
CA VAL A 157 16.23 -14.54 -7.75
C VAL A 157 16.31 -14.64 -6.23
N TYR A 158 15.36 -15.34 -5.63
CA TYR A 158 15.31 -15.61 -4.21
C TYR A 158 15.41 -17.10 -3.95
N ASP A 159 16.38 -17.53 -3.15
CA ASP A 159 16.55 -18.91 -2.70
C ASP A 159 16.30 -18.95 -1.17
N LEU A 160 15.17 -19.51 -0.79
CA LEU A 160 14.76 -19.69 0.60
C LEU A 160 14.85 -21.18 1.02
N GLY A 161 15.62 -21.99 0.28
CA GLY A 161 15.86 -23.39 0.55
C GLY A 161 14.78 -24.33 -0.01
N ASP A 162 13.59 -24.31 0.54
CA ASP A 162 12.44 -25.10 0.05
C ASP A 162 11.53 -24.33 -0.92
N LEU A 163 11.72 -23.01 -1.00
CA LEU A 163 11.06 -22.12 -1.94
C LEU A 163 12.11 -21.36 -2.75
N PHE A 164 12.07 -21.49 -4.05
CA PHE A 164 12.87 -20.72 -4.98
C PHE A 164 11.95 -19.85 -5.83
N CYS A 165 12.26 -18.56 -5.95
CA CYS A 165 11.46 -17.61 -6.72
C CYS A 165 12.33 -16.94 -7.77
N VAL A 166 11.83 -16.90 -9.01
CA VAL A 166 12.37 -16.07 -10.10
C VAL A 166 11.37 -14.96 -10.36
N TRP A 167 11.81 -13.72 -10.17
CA TRP A 167 11.03 -12.50 -10.38
C TRP A 167 11.59 -11.78 -11.60
N GLN A 168 10.85 -11.79 -12.70
CA GLN A 168 11.20 -11.12 -13.95
C GLN A 168 10.33 -9.91 -14.17
N ASN A 169 10.94 -8.82 -14.63
CA ASN A 169 10.26 -7.56 -14.93
C ASN A 169 10.45 -7.20 -16.41
N THR A 170 9.42 -6.57 -16.97
CA THR A 170 9.48 -5.91 -18.27
C THR A 170 8.78 -4.55 -18.16
N THR A 171 9.51 -3.46 -18.37
CA THR A 171 8.98 -2.10 -18.20
C THR A 171 8.85 -1.40 -19.54
N ASP A 172 7.67 -0.83 -19.81
CA ASP A 172 7.40 -0.07 -21.02
C ASP A 172 7.72 1.44 -20.87
N ALA A 173 7.62 2.18 -21.98
CA ALA A 173 7.89 3.62 -21.98
C ALA A 173 6.92 4.45 -21.14
N SER A 174 5.76 3.92 -20.76
CA SER A 174 4.79 4.56 -19.87
C SER A 174 5.07 4.31 -18.40
N LEU A 175 6.18 3.64 -18.07
CA LEU A 175 6.59 3.20 -16.74
C LEU A 175 5.61 2.17 -16.13
N GLN A 176 4.93 1.41 -16.98
CA GLN A 176 4.21 0.22 -16.56
C GLN A 176 5.17 -0.96 -16.62
N THR A 177 5.29 -1.67 -15.50
CA THR A 177 6.13 -2.87 -15.34
C THR A 177 5.24 -4.09 -15.23
N GLU A 178 5.37 -5.01 -16.19
CA GLU A 178 4.85 -6.38 -16.04
C GLU A 178 5.81 -7.14 -15.14
N ILE A 179 5.27 -7.75 -14.08
CA ILE A 179 5.97 -8.58 -13.11
C ILE A 179 5.51 -10.02 -13.31
N ALA A 180 6.46 -10.90 -13.56
CA ALA A 180 6.25 -12.34 -13.66
C ALA A 180 7.02 -13.05 -12.53
N LEU A 181 6.28 -13.75 -11.67
CA LEU A 181 6.81 -14.53 -10.56
C LEU A 181 6.67 -16.02 -10.88
N ASP A 182 7.78 -16.74 -10.84
CA ASP A 182 7.80 -18.19 -10.90
C ASP A 182 8.31 -18.75 -9.57
N PHE A 183 7.43 -19.43 -8.85
CA PHE A 183 7.74 -20.10 -7.59
C PHE A 183 8.00 -21.59 -7.84
N PHE A 184 9.06 -22.10 -7.26
CA PHE A 184 9.40 -23.50 -7.27
C PHE A 184 9.43 -24.02 -5.83
N LEU A 185 8.44 -24.83 -5.48
CA LEU A 185 8.28 -25.40 -4.14
C LEU A 185 8.84 -26.80 -4.12
N ARG A 186 9.78 -27.05 -3.22
CA ARG A 186 10.40 -28.35 -3.06
C ARG A 186 9.45 -29.35 -2.40
N SER A 187 9.27 -30.49 -3.06
CA SER A 187 8.53 -31.64 -2.54
C SER A 187 9.39 -32.89 -2.70
N GLY A 188 10.15 -33.24 -1.68
CA GLY A 188 11.14 -34.32 -1.72
C GLY A 188 12.25 -34.06 -2.73
N ALA A 189 12.34 -34.89 -3.79
CA ALA A 189 13.31 -34.75 -4.87
C ALA A 189 12.79 -33.93 -6.07
N CYS A 190 11.53 -33.47 -6.05
CA CYS A 190 10.88 -32.73 -7.13
C CYS A 190 10.55 -31.31 -6.69
N TYR A 191 10.20 -30.49 -7.69
CA TYR A 191 9.65 -29.15 -7.47
C TYR A 191 8.30 -29.01 -8.15
N THR A 192 7.35 -28.36 -7.48
CA THR A 192 6.11 -27.89 -8.07
C THR A 192 6.30 -26.43 -8.47
N ARG A 193 5.97 -26.08 -9.72
CA ARG A 193 6.00 -24.69 -10.19
C ARG A 193 4.62 -24.08 -10.09
N GLU A 194 4.57 -22.89 -9.52
CA GLU A 194 3.41 -21.98 -9.55
C GLU A 194 3.86 -20.66 -10.15
N SER A 195 2.99 -20.02 -10.92
CA SER A 195 3.33 -18.77 -11.62
C SER A 195 2.27 -17.73 -11.41
N GLU A 196 2.70 -16.48 -11.25
CA GLU A 196 1.82 -15.34 -11.12
C GLU A 196 2.31 -14.18 -11.99
N ARG A 197 1.37 -13.39 -12.53
CA ARG A 197 1.67 -12.22 -13.35
C ARG A 197 0.74 -11.08 -12.98
N PHE A 198 1.31 -9.89 -12.84
CA PHE A 198 0.57 -8.65 -12.62
C PHE A 198 1.37 -7.47 -13.17
N CYS A 199 0.73 -6.30 -13.20
CA CYS A 199 1.36 -5.06 -13.64
C CYS A 199 1.35 -4.05 -12.51
N GLU A 200 2.42 -3.25 -12.46
CA GLU A 200 2.52 -2.04 -11.67
C GLU A 200 2.82 -0.86 -12.58
N ARG A 201 2.44 0.34 -12.16
CA ARG A 201 2.76 1.58 -12.85
C ARG A 201 3.31 2.61 -11.89
N ALA A 202 4.43 3.24 -12.27
CA ALA A 202 4.93 4.40 -11.56
C ALA A 202 4.20 5.67 -12.04
N TYR A 203 3.84 6.52 -11.07
CA TYR A 203 3.24 7.82 -11.30
C TYR A 203 4.21 8.93 -10.94
N THR A 204 4.21 10.03 -11.72
CA THR A 204 5.02 11.19 -11.38
C THR A 204 4.45 11.93 -10.17
N HIS A 205 5.31 12.68 -9.48
CA HIS A 205 4.89 13.54 -8.37
C HIS A 205 3.75 14.48 -8.75
N GLU A 206 3.82 15.11 -9.92
CA GLU A 206 2.81 16.04 -10.41
C GLU A 206 1.46 15.36 -10.62
N THR A 207 1.46 14.11 -11.12
CA THR A 207 0.23 13.32 -11.29
C THR A 207 -0.41 13.04 -9.93
N LEU A 208 0.36 12.52 -8.97
CA LEU A 208 -0.16 12.19 -7.64
C LEU A 208 -0.64 13.44 -6.89
N ALA A 209 0.12 14.53 -6.92
CA ALA A 209 -0.26 15.79 -6.29
C ALA A 209 -1.55 16.36 -6.88
N LYS A 210 -1.70 16.33 -8.22
CA LYS A 210 -2.93 16.75 -8.90
C LYS A 210 -4.13 15.90 -8.49
N LEU A 211 -4.00 14.58 -8.46
CA LEU A 211 -5.10 13.68 -8.09
C LEU A 211 -5.51 13.86 -6.62
N LEU A 212 -4.55 14.06 -5.71
CA LEU A 212 -4.82 14.39 -4.30
C LEU A 212 -5.60 15.70 -4.19
N ASP A 213 -5.17 16.75 -4.90
CA ASP A 213 -5.86 18.06 -4.89
C ASP A 213 -7.31 17.93 -5.39
N GLN A 214 -7.53 17.22 -6.50
CA GLN A 214 -8.84 16.95 -7.07
C GLN A 214 -9.75 16.16 -6.11
N ALA A 215 -9.19 15.20 -5.36
CA ALA A 215 -9.93 14.44 -4.35
C ALA A 215 -10.21 15.23 -3.07
N GLY A 216 -9.66 16.44 -2.92
CA GLY A 216 -9.88 17.32 -1.76
C GLY A 216 -8.92 17.07 -0.62
N PHE A 217 -7.70 16.68 -0.93
CA PHE A 217 -6.58 16.64 0.01
C PHE A 217 -5.63 17.81 -0.23
N ASP A 218 -4.98 18.26 0.84
CA ASP A 218 -3.80 19.11 0.81
C ASP A 218 -2.56 18.25 0.99
N LEU A 219 -1.65 18.26 0.03
CA LEU A 219 -0.36 17.57 0.14
C LEU A 219 0.50 18.29 1.18
N CYS A 220 0.78 17.63 2.30
CA CYS A 220 1.54 18.20 3.43
C CYS A 220 3.04 17.97 3.31
N ALA A 221 3.45 16.78 2.88
CA ALA A 221 4.85 16.40 2.74
C ALA A 221 5.02 15.21 1.80
N VAL A 222 6.23 15.06 1.28
CA VAL A 222 6.70 13.85 0.61
C VAL A 222 8.06 13.51 1.20
N CYS A 223 8.22 12.26 1.64
CA CYS A 223 9.44 11.77 2.28
C CYS A 223 10.06 10.63 1.46
N GLU A 224 11.38 10.43 1.58
CA GLU A 224 12.07 9.30 0.96
C GLU A 224 12.00 8.05 1.84
N GLY A 225 11.43 6.96 1.30
CA GLY A 225 11.35 5.68 2.02
C GLY A 225 10.75 5.83 3.42
N ASP A 226 11.37 5.23 4.42
CA ASP A 226 10.97 5.30 5.83
C ASP A 226 11.74 6.38 6.60
N THR A 227 12.04 7.50 5.94
CA THR A 227 12.73 8.67 6.52
C THR A 227 11.79 9.87 6.61
N PHE A 228 12.26 10.97 7.20
CA PHE A 228 11.55 12.26 7.21
C PHE A 228 12.15 13.27 6.24
N ASP A 229 13.15 12.85 5.47
CA ASP A 229 13.82 13.70 4.50
C ASP A 229 13.06 13.73 3.16
N PRO A 230 13.12 14.83 2.40
CA PRO A 230 12.52 14.88 1.08
C PRO A 230 13.22 13.90 0.12
N PRO A 231 12.47 13.31 -0.85
CA PRO A 231 13.05 12.35 -1.77
C PRO A 231 14.07 12.99 -2.69
N GLY A 232 15.23 12.35 -2.84
CA GLY A 232 16.25 12.69 -3.82
C GLY A 232 15.90 12.21 -5.24
N GLU A 233 16.74 12.58 -6.22
CA GLU A 233 16.52 12.18 -7.63
C GLU A 233 16.57 10.66 -7.86
N THR A 234 17.29 9.94 -7.00
CA THR A 234 17.45 8.48 -7.06
C THR A 234 16.62 7.74 -6.02
N ALA A 235 15.69 8.44 -5.36
CA ALA A 235 14.78 7.82 -4.41
C ALA A 235 13.99 6.69 -5.07
N GLN A 236 14.03 5.50 -4.48
CA GLN A 236 13.32 4.34 -5.01
C GLN A 236 11.87 4.26 -4.52
N ARG A 237 11.59 4.85 -3.36
CA ARG A 237 10.28 4.88 -2.71
C ARG A 237 10.00 6.29 -2.18
N ALA A 238 8.79 6.77 -2.41
CA ALA A 238 8.33 8.05 -1.89
C ALA A 238 7.07 7.84 -1.04
N VAL A 239 7.05 8.43 0.17
CA VAL A 239 5.92 8.41 1.09
C VAL A 239 5.21 9.75 1.02
N TYR A 240 3.94 9.74 0.69
CA TYR A 240 3.08 10.91 0.57
C TYR A 240 2.22 11.06 1.81
N ILE A 241 2.13 12.28 2.33
CA ILE A 241 1.29 12.63 3.47
C ILE A 241 0.33 13.71 3.01
N ALA A 242 -0.95 13.38 2.94
CA ALA A 242 -2.00 14.27 2.47
C ALA A 242 -3.09 14.42 3.53
N LYS A 243 -3.51 15.66 3.81
CA LYS A 243 -4.54 15.97 4.80
C LYS A 243 -5.88 16.25 4.12
N ARG A 244 -6.94 15.63 4.61
CA ARG A 244 -8.30 15.86 4.13
C ARG A 244 -8.74 17.26 4.47
N ARG A 245 -9.13 18.05 3.46
CA ARG A 245 -9.65 19.41 3.66
C ARG A 245 -10.89 19.39 4.52
N CYS A 246 -10.96 20.32 5.47
CA CYS A 246 -12.21 20.63 6.13
C CYS A 246 -13.14 21.27 5.08
N GLY A 247 -14.31 20.68 4.83
CA GLY A 247 -15.32 21.32 3.99
C GLY A 247 -15.57 22.73 4.52
N ARG A 248 -15.63 23.74 3.64
CA ARG A 248 -16.16 25.04 4.05
C ARG A 248 -17.53 24.76 4.63
N ALA A 249 -17.72 25.04 5.93
CA ALA A 249 -19.07 25.10 6.51
C ALA A 249 -19.91 25.94 5.55
N ALA A 250 -20.95 25.34 4.96
CA ALA A 250 -21.90 26.09 4.17
C ALA A 250 -22.38 27.22 5.08
N ALA A 251 -22.07 28.45 4.71
CA ALA A 251 -22.62 29.58 5.41
C ALA A 251 -24.14 29.42 5.32
N VAL A 252 -24.76 29.07 6.42
CA VAL A 252 -26.21 29.06 6.54
C VAL A 252 -26.62 30.55 6.53
N ASN A 253 -27.11 31.01 5.35
CA ASN A 253 -27.78 32.25 5.19
C ASN A 253 -29.24 32.12 5.68
#